data_0d6f306b233c3e638c67f6df37624251
#
_entry.id   0d6f306b233c3e638c67f6df37624251
#
_cell.length_a   1.000
_cell.length_b   1.000
_cell.length_c   1.000
_cell.angle_alpha   90.00
_cell.angle_beta   90.00
_cell.angle_gamma   90.00
#
_symmetry.space_group_name_H-M   'P 1'
#
loop_
_entity.id
_entity.type
_entity.pdbx_description
1 polymer ?
#
loop_
_entity_poly.entity_id
_entity_poly.type
_entity_poly.pdbx_seq_one_letter_code
_entity_poly.pdbx_strand_id
1 'polypeptide(L)'
;MHLLTGDTEAEAQRVGQRLGIEQVSARCTPREKLKYIHRLQAAGGVVVMVGDGVNDAPALAGADVSIAVADAATLAAANADIVITNHNLSGVVMALAVARRALRVVRQNIIWAIGYNCVALLAAAAGFVAPWLAAVGMATSSALVTANAWRVGGDARRRSTNCVGDRVQKISI
;
A
#
# COMPACT_ATOMS: atom_id res chain seq x y z
N MET A 1 8.48 -6.90 -12.73
CA MET A 1 8.60 -5.43 -12.60
C MET A 1 8.77 -4.87 -14.00
N HIS A 2 8.11 -3.74 -14.34
CA HIS A 2 8.15 -3.15 -15.68
C HIS A 2 8.62 -1.70 -15.58
N LEU A 3 9.47 -1.25 -16.51
CA LEU A 3 9.92 0.12 -16.64
C LEU A 3 9.27 0.73 -17.88
N LEU A 4 8.45 1.77 -17.70
CA LEU A 4 7.80 2.52 -18.77
C LEU A 4 8.30 3.95 -18.74
N THR A 5 9.04 4.36 -19.77
CA THR A 5 9.61 5.70 -19.83
C THR A 5 9.37 6.37 -21.17
N GLY A 6 9.28 7.71 -21.16
CA GLY A 6 9.28 8.52 -22.38
C GLY A 6 10.65 8.72 -23.00
N ASP A 7 11.72 8.34 -22.33
CA ASP A 7 13.11 8.51 -22.75
C ASP A 7 13.50 7.62 -23.93
N THR A 8 14.72 7.84 -24.43
CA THR A 8 15.26 7.06 -25.56
C THR A 8 15.51 5.61 -25.16
N GLU A 9 15.50 4.72 -26.15
CA GLU A 9 15.75 3.28 -25.97
C GLU A 9 17.07 3.01 -25.24
N ALA A 10 18.15 3.73 -25.63
CA ALA A 10 19.47 3.55 -25.02
C ALA A 10 19.48 3.90 -23.53
N GLU A 11 18.79 4.96 -23.11
CA GLU A 11 18.72 5.39 -21.72
C GLU A 11 17.84 4.43 -20.91
N ALA A 12 16.68 4.05 -21.46
CA ALA A 12 15.78 3.10 -20.84
C ALA A 12 16.45 1.75 -20.59
N GLN A 13 17.18 1.21 -21.55
CA GLN A 13 17.93 -0.03 -21.44
C GLN A 13 19.04 0.06 -20.40
N ARG A 14 19.78 1.18 -20.36
CA ARG A 14 20.81 1.42 -19.35
C ARG A 14 20.23 1.40 -17.94
N VAL A 15 19.12 2.08 -17.72
CA VAL A 15 18.43 2.10 -16.41
C VAL A 15 17.89 0.71 -16.07
N GLY A 16 17.26 0.03 -17.02
CA GLY A 16 16.75 -1.33 -16.85
C GLY A 16 17.83 -2.31 -16.39
N GLN A 17 18.99 -2.30 -17.08
CA GLN A 17 20.13 -3.15 -16.73
C GLN A 17 20.69 -2.84 -15.33
N ARG A 18 20.82 -1.55 -14.97
CA ARG A 18 21.30 -1.15 -13.64
C ARG A 18 20.38 -1.58 -12.52
N LEU A 19 19.06 -1.62 -12.77
CA LEU A 19 18.03 -1.99 -11.80
C LEU A 19 17.62 -3.46 -11.87
N GLY A 20 18.17 -4.24 -12.82
CA GLY A 20 17.78 -5.64 -13.04
C GLY A 20 16.32 -5.78 -13.52
N ILE A 21 15.83 -4.81 -14.30
CA ILE A 21 14.47 -4.83 -14.86
C ILE A 21 14.53 -5.35 -16.30
N GLU A 22 13.97 -6.52 -16.54
CA GLU A 22 13.96 -7.15 -17.86
C GLU A 22 12.92 -6.55 -18.82
N GLN A 23 11.78 -6.13 -18.27
CA GLN A 23 10.67 -5.58 -19.06
C GLN A 23 10.78 -4.06 -19.14
N VAL A 24 11.41 -3.59 -20.22
CA VAL A 24 11.63 -2.16 -20.47
C VAL A 24 10.85 -1.74 -21.71
N SER A 25 10.11 -0.65 -21.62
CA SER A 25 9.41 0.00 -22.74
C SER A 25 9.80 1.48 -22.77
N ALA A 26 10.51 1.87 -23.82
CA ALA A 26 10.99 3.23 -24.04
C ALA A 26 10.04 4.02 -24.95
N ARG A 27 10.24 5.34 -25.03
CA ARG A 27 9.46 6.27 -25.86
C ARG A 27 7.94 6.19 -25.69
N CYS A 28 7.50 5.77 -24.49
CA CYS A 28 6.09 5.62 -24.20
C CYS A 28 5.42 6.97 -23.96
N THR A 29 4.42 7.29 -24.77
CA THR A 29 3.49 8.39 -24.47
C THR A 29 2.60 8.06 -23.28
N PRO A 30 1.97 9.04 -22.61
CA PRO A 30 1.03 8.80 -21.51
C PRO A 30 -0.12 7.83 -21.88
N ARG A 31 -0.60 7.91 -23.12
CA ARG A 31 -1.64 7.02 -23.65
C ARG A 31 -1.15 5.58 -23.83
N GLU A 32 0.09 5.41 -24.25
CA GLU A 32 0.70 4.07 -24.38
C GLU A 32 0.99 3.43 -23.04
N LYS A 33 1.41 4.21 -22.05
CA LYS A 33 1.53 3.73 -20.66
C LYS A 33 0.19 3.23 -20.14
N LEU A 34 -0.90 3.97 -20.34
CA LEU A 34 -2.24 3.55 -19.96
C LEU A 34 -2.67 2.26 -20.68
N LYS A 35 -2.46 2.16 -21.99
CA LYS A 35 -2.74 0.91 -22.75
C LYS A 35 -1.94 -0.28 -22.22
N TYR A 36 -0.71 -0.05 -21.83
CA TYR A 36 0.14 -1.09 -21.24
C TYR A 36 -0.43 -1.61 -19.93
N ILE A 37 -0.87 -0.70 -19.05
CA ILE A 37 -1.53 -1.03 -17.78
C ILE A 37 -2.77 -1.88 -18.03
N HIS A 38 -3.69 -1.43 -18.91
CA HIS A 38 -4.90 -2.19 -19.24
C HIS A 38 -4.60 -3.58 -19.81
N ARG A 39 -3.52 -3.73 -20.58
CA ARG A 39 -3.09 -5.04 -21.08
C ARG A 39 -2.65 -5.97 -19.95
N LEU A 40 -1.93 -5.47 -18.96
CA LEU A 40 -1.53 -6.25 -17.79
C LEU A 40 -2.73 -6.65 -16.94
N GLN A 41 -3.69 -5.74 -16.76
CA GLN A 41 -4.94 -5.99 -16.04
C GLN A 41 -5.80 -7.04 -16.77
N ALA A 42 -5.91 -6.94 -18.10
CA ALA A 42 -6.63 -7.92 -18.93
C ALA A 42 -6.01 -9.33 -18.87
N ALA A 43 -4.70 -9.41 -18.57
CA ALA A 43 -4.02 -10.67 -18.31
C ALA A 43 -4.21 -11.20 -16.87
N GLY A 44 -5.08 -10.57 -16.07
CA GLY A 44 -5.38 -10.96 -14.69
C GLY A 44 -4.38 -10.41 -13.65
N GLY A 45 -3.47 -9.51 -14.04
CA GLY A 45 -2.51 -8.89 -13.13
C GLY A 45 -3.11 -7.72 -12.35
N VAL A 46 -2.75 -7.58 -11.07
CA VAL A 46 -2.99 -6.35 -10.29
C VAL A 46 -1.80 -5.42 -10.49
N VAL A 47 -2.06 -4.23 -11.03
CA VAL A 47 -1.04 -3.27 -11.45
C VAL A 47 -0.89 -2.16 -10.42
N VAL A 48 0.32 -2.03 -9.87
CA VAL A 48 0.72 -0.88 -9.06
C VAL A 48 1.56 0.04 -9.95
N MET A 49 1.07 1.25 -10.19
CA MET A 49 1.78 2.28 -10.95
C MET A 49 2.47 3.24 -10.00
N VAL A 50 3.76 3.52 -10.28
CA VAL A 50 4.53 4.55 -9.56
C VAL A 50 4.96 5.60 -10.58
N GLY A 51 4.65 6.86 -10.35
CA GLY A 51 4.96 7.96 -11.27
C GLY A 51 5.11 9.30 -10.55
N ASP A 52 5.42 10.36 -11.31
CA ASP A 52 5.59 11.72 -10.80
C ASP A 52 4.27 12.47 -10.57
N GLY A 53 3.15 11.91 -11.01
CA GLY A 53 1.82 12.49 -10.87
C GLY A 53 1.45 13.56 -11.90
N VAL A 54 2.41 14.12 -12.64
CA VAL A 54 2.17 15.19 -13.62
C VAL A 54 2.01 14.61 -15.03
N ASN A 55 3.07 13.97 -15.51
CA ASN A 55 3.09 13.41 -16.86
C ASN A 55 2.40 12.05 -16.95
N ASP A 56 2.32 11.35 -15.82
CA ASP A 56 1.78 10.00 -15.72
C ASP A 56 0.34 9.94 -15.18
N ALA A 57 -0.33 11.10 -15.04
CA ALA A 57 -1.69 11.17 -14.48
C ALA A 57 -2.70 10.20 -15.11
N PRO A 58 -2.78 10.04 -16.45
CA PRO A 58 -3.70 9.06 -17.05
C PRO A 58 -3.32 7.61 -16.72
N ALA A 59 -2.03 7.31 -16.64
CA ALA A 59 -1.52 5.98 -16.30
C ALA A 59 -1.75 5.65 -14.83
N LEU A 60 -1.54 6.62 -13.93
CA LEU A 60 -1.85 6.51 -12.51
C LEU A 60 -3.34 6.26 -12.28
N ALA A 61 -4.21 7.04 -12.93
CA ALA A 61 -5.67 6.88 -12.81
C ALA A 61 -6.20 5.54 -13.35
N GLY A 62 -5.49 4.91 -14.30
CA GLY A 62 -5.86 3.63 -14.88
C GLY A 62 -5.32 2.41 -14.14
N ALA A 63 -4.42 2.58 -13.18
CA ALA A 63 -3.85 1.48 -12.39
C ALA A 63 -4.80 1.03 -11.27
N ASP A 64 -4.62 -0.21 -10.78
CA ASP A 64 -5.38 -0.72 -9.62
C ASP A 64 -4.93 -0.05 -8.31
N VAL A 65 -3.66 0.33 -8.23
CA VAL A 65 -3.11 1.14 -7.15
C VAL A 65 -2.13 2.15 -7.74
N SER A 66 -2.30 3.41 -7.40
CA SER A 66 -1.48 4.52 -7.87
C SER A 66 -0.63 5.12 -6.75
N ILE A 67 0.66 5.27 -7.02
CA ILE A 67 1.62 5.89 -6.09
C ILE A 67 2.29 7.06 -6.78
N ALA A 68 2.01 8.28 -6.33
CA ALA A 68 2.70 9.47 -6.81
C ALA A 68 3.92 9.78 -5.94
N VAL A 69 5.05 10.08 -6.59
CA VAL A 69 6.26 10.58 -5.94
C VAL A 69 6.43 12.03 -6.38
N ALA A 70 5.93 12.96 -5.58
CA ALA A 70 5.78 14.34 -6.01
C ALA A 70 6.07 15.34 -4.88
N ASP A 71 6.39 16.59 -5.24
CA ASP A 71 6.42 17.72 -4.31
C ASP A 71 5.00 18.09 -3.85
N ALA A 72 4.91 18.72 -2.68
CA ALA A 72 3.65 19.13 -2.07
C ALA A 72 2.76 20.02 -2.98
N ALA A 73 3.36 20.79 -3.90
CA ALA A 73 2.63 21.61 -4.86
C ALA A 73 1.93 20.79 -5.95
N THR A 74 2.47 19.62 -6.29
CA THR A 74 1.92 18.69 -7.29
C THR A 74 0.87 17.75 -6.69
N LEU A 75 0.81 17.68 -5.36
CA LEU A 75 -0.14 16.84 -4.60
C LEU A 75 -1.61 17.17 -4.91
N ALA A 76 -1.92 18.44 -5.17
CA ALA A 76 -3.29 18.86 -5.46
C ALA A 76 -3.82 18.35 -6.82
N ALA A 77 -2.93 17.96 -7.72
CA ALA A 77 -3.26 17.50 -9.07
C ALA A 77 -3.20 15.97 -9.23
N ALA A 78 -2.63 15.25 -8.28
CA ALA A 78 -2.45 13.81 -8.37
C ALA A 78 -3.62 13.08 -7.70
N ASN A 79 -4.54 12.52 -8.48
CA ASN A 79 -5.52 11.54 -8.04
C ASN A 79 -4.84 10.19 -7.73
N ALA A 80 -3.78 10.20 -6.91
CA ALA A 80 -3.06 9.00 -6.53
C ALA A 80 -3.56 8.48 -5.18
N ASP A 81 -3.67 7.16 -5.03
CA ASP A 81 -4.08 6.51 -3.78
C ASP A 81 -3.04 6.73 -2.66
N ILE A 82 -1.76 6.80 -3.05
CA ILE A 82 -0.65 7.02 -2.12
C ILE A 82 0.25 8.11 -2.67
N VAL A 83 0.63 9.06 -1.82
CA VAL A 83 1.56 10.12 -2.18
C VAL A 83 2.80 10.07 -1.30
N ILE A 84 3.97 10.07 -1.94
CA ILE A 84 5.28 10.08 -1.30
C ILE A 84 5.90 11.46 -1.48
N THR A 85 5.92 12.24 -0.40
CA THR A 85 6.31 13.67 -0.41
C THR A 85 7.81 13.94 -0.33
N ASN A 86 8.63 12.91 -0.13
CA ASN A 86 10.06 13.08 0.15
C ASN A 86 10.98 12.66 -1.01
N HIS A 87 10.48 12.53 -2.23
CA HIS A 87 11.21 12.08 -3.45
C HIS A 87 12.05 10.80 -3.26
N ASN A 88 11.78 10.04 -2.20
CA ASN A 88 12.56 8.85 -1.91
C ASN A 88 11.74 7.60 -2.23
N LEU A 89 12.15 6.88 -3.27
CA LEU A 89 11.52 5.62 -3.69
C LEU A 89 11.51 4.55 -2.57
N SER A 90 12.30 4.71 -1.50
CA SER A 90 12.18 3.85 -0.32
C SER A 90 10.80 3.96 0.36
N GLY A 91 10.08 5.07 0.16
CA GLY A 91 8.70 5.23 0.59
C GLY A 91 7.75 4.22 -0.04
N VAL A 92 7.98 3.82 -1.29
CA VAL A 92 7.19 2.78 -1.98
C VAL A 92 7.33 1.44 -1.26
N VAL A 93 8.57 1.05 -0.94
CA VAL A 93 8.86 -0.19 -0.21
C VAL A 93 8.22 -0.17 1.17
N MET A 94 8.29 0.98 1.86
CA MET A 94 7.66 1.18 3.16
C MET A 94 6.12 1.09 3.07
N ALA A 95 5.50 1.72 2.08
CA ALA A 95 4.05 1.66 1.84
C ALA A 95 3.58 0.22 1.62
N LEU A 96 4.28 -0.54 0.77
CA LEU A 96 3.99 -1.96 0.53
C LEU A 96 4.15 -2.81 1.80
N ALA A 97 5.17 -2.55 2.61
CA ALA A 97 5.39 -3.26 3.86
C ALA A 97 4.27 -2.99 4.88
N VAL A 98 3.82 -1.74 4.99
CA VAL A 98 2.70 -1.33 5.85
C VAL A 98 1.40 -1.96 5.36
N ALA A 99 1.12 -1.92 4.05
CA ALA A 99 -0.08 -2.53 3.47
C ALA A 99 -0.15 -4.04 3.72
N ARG A 100 0.95 -4.77 3.51
CA ARG A 100 1.02 -6.22 3.82
C ARG A 100 0.79 -6.52 5.30
N ARG A 101 1.27 -5.65 6.19
CA ARG A 101 1.05 -5.80 7.63
C ARG A 101 -0.40 -5.50 7.98
N ALA A 102 -0.99 -4.45 7.44
CA ALA A 102 -2.40 -4.10 7.63
C ALA A 102 -3.31 -5.26 7.21
N LEU A 103 -3.11 -5.82 6.03
CA LEU A 103 -3.86 -6.99 5.54
C LEU A 103 -3.74 -8.20 6.48
N ARG A 104 -2.56 -8.44 7.07
CA ARG A 104 -2.37 -9.53 8.03
C ARG A 104 -3.20 -9.30 9.29
N VAL A 105 -3.20 -8.09 9.82
CA VAL A 105 -3.99 -7.74 11.01
C VAL A 105 -5.49 -7.81 10.72
N VAL A 106 -5.93 -7.30 9.56
CA VAL A 106 -7.33 -7.42 9.12
C VAL A 106 -7.75 -8.90 9.06
N ARG A 107 -6.94 -9.75 8.44
CA ARG A 107 -7.22 -11.20 8.36
C ARG A 107 -7.29 -11.85 9.75
N GLN A 108 -6.39 -11.50 10.66
CA GLN A 108 -6.45 -11.97 12.06
C GLN A 108 -7.73 -11.54 12.75
N ASN A 109 -8.12 -10.27 12.59
CA ASN A 109 -9.34 -9.73 13.19
C ASN A 109 -10.60 -10.41 12.65
N ILE A 110 -10.67 -10.68 11.33
CA ILE A 110 -11.79 -11.38 10.71
C ILE A 110 -11.88 -12.82 11.23
N ILE A 111 -10.74 -13.55 11.29
CA ILE A 111 -10.73 -14.92 11.81
C ILE A 111 -11.17 -14.95 13.27
N TRP A 112 -10.67 -14.00 14.07
CA TRP A 112 -11.09 -13.87 15.47
C TRP A 112 -12.59 -13.58 15.60
N ALA A 113 -13.11 -12.63 14.84
CA ALA A 113 -14.51 -12.24 14.87
C ALA A 113 -15.45 -13.39 14.47
N ILE A 114 -15.12 -14.10 13.39
CA ILE A 114 -15.91 -15.26 12.93
C ILE A 114 -15.84 -16.38 13.98
N GLY A 115 -14.64 -16.72 14.46
CA GLY A 115 -14.45 -17.78 15.44
C GLY A 115 -15.21 -17.50 16.74
N TYR A 116 -15.05 -16.31 17.29
CA TYR A 116 -15.77 -15.89 18.48
C TYR A 116 -17.30 -15.95 18.28
N ASN A 117 -17.82 -15.41 17.21
CA ASN A 117 -19.25 -15.39 16.94
C ASN A 117 -19.82 -16.81 16.74
N CYS A 118 -19.10 -17.69 16.04
CA CYS A 118 -19.54 -19.09 15.91
C CYS A 118 -19.64 -19.79 17.26
N VAL A 119 -18.63 -19.66 18.11
CA VAL A 119 -18.63 -20.28 19.45
C VAL A 119 -19.72 -19.67 20.33
N ALA A 120 -19.83 -18.34 20.35
CA ALA A 120 -20.82 -17.63 21.16
C ALA A 120 -22.25 -17.98 20.76
N LEU A 121 -22.53 -18.09 19.44
CA LEU A 121 -23.84 -18.44 18.92
C LEU A 121 -24.25 -19.87 19.30
N LEU A 122 -23.32 -20.82 19.16
CA LEU A 122 -23.57 -22.22 19.54
C LEU A 122 -23.82 -22.35 21.06
N ALA A 123 -23.02 -21.65 21.87
CA ALA A 123 -23.20 -21.66 23.32
C ALA A 123 -24.54 -21.02 23.76
N ALA A 124 -24.95 -19.93 23.07
CA ALA A 124 -26.23 -19.29 23.31
C ALA A 124 -27.40 -20.18 22.89
N ALA A 125 -27.33 -20.84 21.74
CA ALA A 125 -28.34 -21.79 21.27
C ALA A 125 -28.51 -23.01 22.22
N ALA A 126 -27.41 -23.42 22.86
CA ALA A 126 -27.43 -24.47 23.85
C ALA A 126 -27.92 -23.99 25.24
N GLY A 127 -28.27 -22.72 25.42
CA GLY A 127 -28.77 -22.15 26.67
C GLY A 127 -27.72 -21.85 27.73
N PHE A 128 -26.43 -21.94 27.38
CA PHE A 128 -25.34 -21.71 28.37
C PHE A 128 -24.98 -20.23 28.56
N VAL A 129 -25.53 -19.30 27.77
CA VAL A 129 -25.14 -17.91 27.82
C VAL A 129 -26.27 -17.01 28.28
N ALA A 130 -26.08 -16.41 29.46
CA ALA A 130 -26.99 -15.37 29.94
C ALA A 130 -26.82 -14.08 29.10
N PRO A 131 -27.90 -13.27 28.89
CA PRO A 131 -27.83 -12.06 28.01
C PRO A 131 -26.73 -11.07 28.40
N TRP A 132 -26.46 -10.87 29.65
CA TRP A 132 -25.40 -9.99 30.13
C TRP A 132 -23.99 -10.50 29.81
N LEU A 133 -23.76 -11.83 29.82
CA LEU A 133 -22.51 -12.46 29.41
C LEU A 133 -22.25 -12.25 27.91
N ALA A 134 -23.30 -12.33 27.08
CA ALA A 134 -23.19 -12.04 25.66
C ALA A 134 -22.78 -10.59 25.42
N ALA A 135 -23.36 -9.63 26.13
CA ALA A 135 -23.03 -8.20 26.01
C ALA A 135 -21.56 -7.93 26.41
N VAL A 136 -21.10 -8.49 27.54
CA VAL A 136 -19.69 -8.36 27.97
C VAL A 136 -18.73 -9.00 26.96
N GLY A 137 -19.07 -10.17 26.46
CA GLY A 137 -18.27 -10.87 25.46
C GLY A 137 -18.13 -10.10 24.16
N MET A 138 -19.21 -9.51 23.65
CA MET A 138 -19.18 -8.61 22.46
C MET A 138 -18.28 -7.39 22.69
N ALA A 139 -18.45 -6.72 23.83
CA ALA A 139 -17.64 -5.55 24.17
C ALA A 139 -16.15 -5.90 24.24
N THR A 140 -15.82 -7.01 24.90
CA THR A 140 -14.42 -7.50 25.02
C THR A 140 -13.84 -7.87 23.66
N SER A 141 -14.58 -8.58 22.82
CA SER A 141 -14.15 -8.95 21.46
C SER A 141 -13.88 -7.72 20.60
N SER A 142 -14.77 -6.72 20.66
CA SER A 142 -14.61 -5.46 19.96
C SER A 142 -13.36 -4.69 20.44
N ALA A 143 -13.14 -4.62 21.76
CA ALA A 143 -11.96 -3.98 22.32
C ALA A 143 -10.65 -4.68 21.88
N LEU A 144 -10.62 -6.01 21.84
CA LEU A 144 -9.47 -6.79 21.38
C LEU A 144 -9.15 -6.53 19.91
N VAL A 145 -10.16 -6.53 19.03
CA VAL A 145 -10.02 -6.23 17.60
C VAL A 145 -9.48 -4.82 17.40
N THR A 146 -10.00 -3.84 18.15
CA THR A 146 -9.56 -2.44 18.07
C THR A 146 -8.12 -2.30 18.57
N ALA A 147 -7.77 -2.90 19.69
CA ALA A 147 -6.41 -2.90 20.22
C ALA A 147 -5.40 -3.55 19.26
N ASN A 148 -5.79 -4.65 18.60
CA ASN A 148 -4.95 -5.30 17.59
C ASN A 148 -4.76 -4.41 16.34
N ALA A 149 -5.80 -3.71 15.92
CA ALA A 149 -5.72 -2.77 14.79
C ALA A 149 -4.78 -1.58 15.10
N TRP A 150 -4.76 -1.10 16.32
CA TRP A 150 -3.88 0.02 16.74
C TRP A 150 -2.38 -0.30 16.62
N ARG A 151 -2.00 -1.57 16.71
CA ARG A 151 -0.61 -2.02 16.50
C ARG A 151 -0.07 -1.71 15.10
N VAL A 152 -0.94 -1.56 14.09
CA VAL A 152 -0.53 -1.18 12.72
C VAL A 152 -0.07 0.27 12.68
N GLY A 153 -0.80 1.18 13.32
CA GLY A 153 -0.51 2.62 13.31
C GLY A 153 0.73 3.00 14.14
N GLY A 154 0.96 2.33 15.26
CA GLY A 154 2.07 2.66 16.18
C GLY A 154 3.45 2.45 15.56
N ASP A 155 3.64 1.40 14.76
CA ASP A 155 4.93 1.08 14.15
C ASP A 155 5.21 1.88 12.86
N ALA A 156 4.17 2.30 12.14
CA ALA A 156 4.33 3.19 10.99
C ALA A 156 4.94 4.54 11.43
N ARG A 157 4.47 5.07 12.56
CA ARG A 157 5.00 6.30 13.18
C ARG A 157 6.46 6.15 13.65
N ARG A 158 6.83 5.05 14.28
CA ARG A 158 8.21 4.81 14.75
C ARG A 158 9.23 4.68 13.61
N ARG A 159 8.84 4.11 12.47
CA ARG A 159 9.74 3.99 11.32
C ARG A 159 9.91 5.31 10.56
N SER A 160 8.90 6.15 10.52
CA SER A 160 8.98 7.50 9.97
C SER A 160 9.99 8.37 10.74
N THR A 161 9.99 8.32 12.06
CA THR A 161 10.93 9.07 12.92
C THR A 161 12.37 8.56 12.82
N ASN A 162 12.58 7.26 12.67
CA ASN A 162 13.94 6.71 12.54
C ASN A 162 14.58 7.04 11.18
N CYS A 163 13.80 7.10 10.08
CA CYS A 163 14.32 7.55 8.77
C CYS A 163 14.69 9.04 8.75
N VAL A 164 14.08 9.86 9.59
CA VAL A 164 14.43 11.30 9.71
C VAL A 164 15.66 11.50 10.61
N GLY A 165 15.77 10.73 11.70
CA GLY A 165 16.90 10.79 12.64
C GLY A 165 18.25 10.40 12.03
N ASP A 166 18.28 9.37 11.19
CA ASP A 166 19.49 8.88 10.52
C ASP A 166 20.06 9.86 9.47
N ARG A 167 19.24 10.79 8.97
CA ARG A 167 19.67 11.83 8.04
C ARG A 167 20.28 13.06 8.74
N VAL A 168 19.82 13.40 9.92
CA VAL A 168 20.35 14.55 10.68
C VAL A 168 21.76 14.24 11.17
N GLN A 169 22.07 12.99 11.48
CA GLN A 169 23.39 12.56 11.93
C GLN A 169 24.46 12.48 10.82
N LYS A 170 24.05 12.43 9.54
CA LYS A 170 24.98 12.40 8.38
C LYS A 170 25.34 13.76 7.79
N ILE A 171 24.79 14.85 8.30
CA ILE A 171 25.05 16.25 7.84
C ILE A 171 25.94 17.00 8.84
N SER A 172 26.34 16.40 9.94
CA SER A 172 27.25 17.00 10.92
C SER A 172 28.65 16.36 10.82
N ILE A 173 29.36 16.63 9.71
CA ILE A 173 30.83 16.62 9.58
C ILE A 173 31.22 17.67 8.55
#